data_14868081969fe31245b017fc5dfb6663
#
_entry.id   14868081969fe31245b017fc5dfb6663
#
_cell.length_a   1.000
_cell.length_b   1.000
_cell.length_c   1.000
_cell.angle_alpha   90.00
_cell.angle_beta   90.00
_cell.angle_gamma   90.00
#
_symmetry.space_group_name_H-M   'P 1'
#
loop_
_entity.id
_entity.type
_entity.pdbx_description
1 polymer ?
#
loop_
_entity_poly.entity_id
_entity_poly.type
_entity_poly.pdbx_seq_one_letter_code
_entity_poly.pdbx_strand_id
1 'polypeptide(L)'
;MMLKKNLVALFLSISVLVVGHLAGVPALAAQLACGPVTNKSDALPRSIAIGTNPAGTGAHALGSGLAAVASKKTALTGKVQPYNGPNAWMTLLENGELEFGIINILDAKMAATGTGNYKKAHPSIRVAQGGVFPFTVGLVVRDESNIKQVSDLKGKRMAWDFGGHAISQTWQSAMMEIGGVKGSDVEQVRFSNLNEGVRAVAEGKVDASIVALGIGLVEEVNAMKPIRFLNLPNTEAANKLLGQYGAMIVKAVPTTGVKAETHVVGYPLQLVSSAKVSEKTVYTMVKTWWENLAELQTFHPLFKRWKKEHQALTNFTVPYHPGAIKFYKEVGAWTAKHDTRTKEICS
;
A
#
# COMPACT_ATOMS: atom_id res chain seq x y z
N MET A 1 53.37 13.36 76.60
CA MET A 1 52.77 14.50 75.89
C MET A 1 53.07 14.32 74.42
N MET A 2 52.14 13.73 73.72
CA MET A 2 52.37 13.17 72.37
C MET A 2 51.76 14.03 71.31
N LEU A 3 52.57 14.45 70.35
CA LEU A 3 52.17 15.12 69.13
C LEU A 3 51.46 14.10 68.19
N LYS A 4 50.21 14.37 67.78
CA LYS A 4 49.55 13.65 66.69
C LYS A 4 49.73 14.44 65.38
N LYS A 5 50.45 13.84 64.44
CA LYS A 5 50.58 14.31 63.06
C LYS A 5 49.31 13.95 62.27
N ASN A 6 48.62 14.93 61.70
CA ASN A 6 47.55 14.74 60.76
C ASN A 6 48.16 14.67 59.35
N LEU A 7 47.94 13.52 58.69
CA LEU A 7 48.29 13.30 57.28
C LEU A 7 47.03 13.61 56.44
N VAL A 8 47.06 14.67 55.63
CA VAL A 8 46.02 15.01 54.69
C VAL A 8 46.37 14.32 53.40
N ALA A 9 45.56 13.32 53.03
CA ALA A 9 45.62 12.65 51.70
C ALA A 9 44.83 13.44 50.71
N LEU A 10 45.49 13.94 49.67
CA LEU A 10 44.93 14.67 48.55
C LEU A 10 44.48 13.63 47.50
N PHE A 11 43.16 13.36 47.37
CA PHE A 11 42.62 12.56 46.27
C PHE A 11 42.41 13.43 45.02
N LEU A 12 43.24 13.26 44.00
CA LEU A 12 43.01 13.78 42.67
C LEU A 12 42.01 12.85 41.97
N SER A 13 40.77 13.29 41.84
CA SER A 13 39.76 12.62 40.99
C SER A 13 39.96 13.04 39.54
N ILE A 14 40.51 12.15 38.72
CA ILE A 14 40.55 12.30 37.26
C ILE A 14 39.19 11.89 36.72
N SER A 15 38.34 12.87 36.35
CA SER A 15 37.10 12.66 35.61
C SER A 15 37.42 12.43 34.14
N VAL A 16 37.44 11.18 33.71
CA VAL A 16 37.51 10.83 32.28
C VAL A 16 36.13 11.07 31.65
N LEU A 17 35.98 12.13 30.88
CA LEU A 17 34.82 12.41 30.07
C LEU A 17 34.88 11.44 28.87
N VAL A 18 34.15 10.31 28.95
CA VAL A 18 33.91 9.46 27.80
C VAL A 18 32.81 10.11 26.95
N VAL A 19 33.23 10.90 25.96
CA VAL A 19 32.33 11.35 24.90
C VAL A 19 32.03 10.14 24.00
N GLY A 20 30.97 9.42 24.33
CA GLY A 20 30.44 8.36 23.49
C GLY A 20 29.89 8.96 22.19
N HIS A 21 30.65 8.89 21.11
CA HIS A 21 30.14 9.07 19.77
C HIS A 21 29.21 7.88 19.49
N LEU A 22 27.92 8.07 19.71
CA LEU A 22 26.89 7.22 19.09
C LEU A 22 26.96 7.49 17.59
N ALA A 23 27.91 6.86 16.89
CA ALA A 23 27.85 6.70 15.47
C ALA A 23 26.55 5.94 15.19
N GLY A 24 25.51 6.66 14.77
CA GLY A 24 24.30 6.05 14.23
C GLY A 24 24.71 5.12 13.13
N VAL A 25 24.62 3.81 13.36
CA VAL A 25 24.77 2.81 12.29
C VAL A 25 23.72 3.16 11.26
N PRO A 26 24.07 3.54 10.03
CA PRO A 26 23.07 3.73 8.98
C PRO A 26 22.31 2.41 8.88
N ALA A 27 20.98 2.44 9.08
CA ALA A 27 20.15 1.29 8.80
C ALA A 27 20.42 0.89 7.35
N LEU A 28 21.19 -0.19 7.15
CA LEU A 28 21.41 -0.76 5.83
C LEU A 28 20.01 -1.06 5.30
N ALA A 29 19.57 -0.30 4.30
CA ALA A 29 18.34 -0.63 3.59
C ALA A 29 18.51 -2.09 3.12
N ALA A 30 17.67 -2.98 3.60
CA ALA A 30 17.79 -4.39 3.24
C ALA A 30 17.73 -4.49 1.72
N GLN A 31 18.78 -5.03 1.12
CA GLN A 31 18.88 -5.23 -0.33
C GLN A 31 17.74 -6.14 -0.77
N LEU A 32 17.06 -5.78 -1.86
CA LEU A 32 15.95 -6.59 -2.37
C LEU A 32 16.45 -7.97 -2.77
N ALA A 33 15.82 -9.02 -2.24
CA ALA A 33 16.18 -10.39 -2.60
C ALA A 33 15.64 -10.71 -4.00
N CYS A 34 16.50 -10.60 -5.01
CA CYS A 34 16.20 -10.96 -6.41
C CYS A 34 16.47 -12.44 -6.71
N GLY A 35 16.53 -13.26 -5.69
CA GLY A 35 16.78 -14.71 -5.84
C GLY A 35 15.70 -15.43 -6.64
N PRO A 36 16.01 -16.65 -7.12
CA PRO A 36 15.09 -17.46 -7.90
C PRO A 36 13.89 -17.90 -7.07
N VAL A 37 12.82 -18.32 -7.77
CA VAL A 37 11.68 -19.00 -7.16
C VAL A 37 12.15 -20.31 -6.55
N THR A 38 11.74 -20.56 -5.30
CA THR A 38 12.14 -21.76 -4.54
C THR A 38 11.25 -22.97 -4.83
N ASN A 39 9.96 -22.74 -5.16
CA ASN A 39 9.04 -23.81 -5.52
C ASN A 39 9.19 -24.15 -7.01
N LYS A 40 9.71 -25.35 -7.31
CA LYS A 40 9.95 -25.87 -8.65
C LYS A 40 8.84 -26.79 -9.17
N SER A 41 7.68 -26.81 -8.48
CA SER A 41 6.56 -27.67 -8.90
C SER A 41 6.02 -27.28 -10.28
N ASP A 42 5.88 -28.26 -11.15
CA ASP A 42 5.19 -28.15 -12.44
C ASP A 42 3.69 -28.48 -12.33
N ALA A 43 3.22 -28.87 -11.16
CA ALA A 43 1.80 -29.09 -10.91
C ALA A 43 1.12 -27.79 -10.47
N LEU A 44 -0.10 -27.56 -10.98
CA LEU A 44 -0.95 -26.48 -10.47
C LEU A 44 -1.56 -26.90 -9.13
N PRO A 45 -1.71 -25.97 -8.16
CA PRO A 45 -2.42 -26.26 -6.92
C PRO A 45 -3.93 -26.46 -7.21
N ARG A 46 -4.66 -27.03 -6.26
CA ARG A 46 -6.13 -27.14 -6.39
C ARG A 46 -6.84 -25.78 -6.24
N SER A 47 -6.26 -24.88 -5.49
CA SER A 47 -6.79 -23.54 -5.26
C SER A 47 -5.69 -22.50 -5.15
N ILE A 48 -6.06 -21.25 -5.40
CA ILE A 48 -5.26 -20.07 -5.10
C ILE A 48 -6.04 -19.14 -4.18
N ALA A 49 -5.33 -18.47 -3.29
CA ALA A 49 -5.90 -17.45 -2.40
C ALA A 49 -5.32 -16.07 -2.73
N ILE A 50 -6.19 -15.05 -2.70
CA ILE A 50 -5.85 -13.65 -2.96
C ILE A 50 -6.12 -12.83 -1.70
N GLY A 51 -5.07 -12.33 -1.07
CA GLY A 51 -5.16 -11.43 0.08
C GLY A 51 -5.67 -10.05 -0.32
N THR A 52 -6.66 -9.56 0.40
CA THR A 52 -7.29 -8.27 0.15
C THR A 52 -7.53 -7.51 1.45
N ASN A 53 -8.01 -6.28 1.33
CA ASN A 53 -8.60 -5.52 2.44
C ASN A 53 -10.03 -6.01 2.72
N PRO A 54 -10.73 -5.51 3.76
CA PRO A 54 -12.09 -5.91 4.10
C PRO A 54 -13.09 -5.76 2.95
N ALA A 55 -14.19 -6.49 3.01
CA ALA A 55 -15.31 -6.37 2.06
C ALA A 55 -15.79 -4.91 1.94
N GLY A 56 -16.23 -4.50 0.75
CA GLY A 56 -16.61 -3.12 0.43
C GLY A 56 -15.44 -2.23 -0.01
N THR A 57 -14.18 -2.66 0.15
CA THR A 57 -13.00 -1.94 -0.34
C THR A 57 -12.69 -2.27 -1.80
N GLY A 58 -11.92 -1.37 -2.46
CA GLY A 58 -11.51 -1.60 -3.85
C GLY A 58 -10.62 -2.83 -4.03
N ALA A 59 -9.71 -3.11 -3.11
CA ALA A 59 -8.87 -4.31 -3.17
C ALA A 59 -9.71 -5.60 -3.08
N HIS A 60 -10.75 -5.61 -2.22
CA HIS A 60 -11.65 -6.76 -2.13
C HIS A 60 -12.46 -6.96 -3.42
N ALA A 61 -12.99 -5.89 -4.01
CA ALA A 61 -13.74 -5.96 -5.27
C ALA A 61 -12.86 -6.50 -6.41
N LEU A 62 -11.61 -6.03 -6.50
CA LEU A 62 -10.63 -6.52 -7.50
C LEU A 62 -10.26 -7.99 -7.24
N GLY A 63 -9.95 -8.36 -5.99
CA GLY A 63 -9.64 -9.75 -5.63
C GLY A 63 -10.78 -10.71 -5.96
N SER A 64 -12.03 -10.28 -5.72
CA SER A 64 -13.23 -11.08 -6.04
C SER A 64 -13.36 -11.35 -7.55
N GLY A 65 -13.15 -10.33 -8.40
CA GLY A 65 -13.16 -10.50 -9.84
C GLY A 65 -12.03 -11.43 -10.33
N LEU A 66 -10.81 -11.25 -9.82
CA LEU A 66 -9.66 -12.11 -10.16
C LEU A 66 -9.93 -13.57 -9.76
N ALA A 67 -10.43 -13.81 -8.55
CA ALA A 67 -10.75 -15.14 -8.04
C ALA A 67 -11.88 -15.81 -8.87
N ALA A 68 -12.91 -15.06 -9.23
CA ALA A 68 -14.00 -15.55 -10.05
C ALA A 68 -13.52 -15.98 -11.45
N VAL A 69 -12.72 -15.15 -12.12
CA VAL A 69 -12.15 -15.48 -13.44
C VAL A 69 -11.18 -16.66 -13.34
N ALA A 70 -10.35 -16.74 -12.31
CA ALA A 70 -9.48 -17.89 -12.07
C ALA A 70 -10.30 -19.20 -11.99
N SER A 71 -11.36 -19.22 -11.17
CA SER A 71 -12.23 -20.39 -11.01
C SER A 71 -12.98 -20.76 -12.30
N LYS A 72 -13.40 -19.77 -13.08
CA LYS A 72 -14.17 -19.99 -14.31
C LYS A 72 -13.32 -20.46 -15.48
N LYS A 73 -12.07 -20.00 -15.56
CA LYS A 73 -11.20 -20.17 -16.73
C LYS A 73 -10.10 -21.22 -16.55
N THR A 74 -9.97 -21.77 -15.35
CA THR A 74 -8.97 -22.79 -15.04
C THR A 74 -9.60 -23.90 -14.20
N ALA A 75 -8.83 -24.98 -13.98
CA ALA A 75 -9.22 -26.02 -13.02
C ALA A 75 -8.99 -25.64 -11.55
N LEU A 76 -8.48 -24.42 -11.29
CA LEU A 76 -8.19 -23.93 -9.95
C LEU A 76 -9.44 -23.30 -9.29
N THR A 77 -9.56 -23.44 -7.99
CA THR A 77 -10.53 -22.68 -7.22
C THR A 77 -9.87 -21.37 -6.74
N GLY A 78 -10.32 -20.23 -7.26
CA GLY A 78 -9.93 -18.91 -6.76
C GLY A 78 -10.67 -18.56 -5.47
N LYS A 79 -9.94 -18.13 -4.45
CA LYS A 79 -10.49 -17.72 -3.15
C LYS A 79 -10.04 -16.31 -2.82
N VAL A 80 -10.94 -15.50 -2.25
CA VAL A 80 -10.60 -14.20 -1.67
C VAL A 80 -10.47 -14.36 -0.17
N GLN A 81 -9.39 -13.83 0.38
CA GLN A 81 -9.16 -13.81 1.82
C GLN A 81 -9.07 -12.35 2.28
N PRO A 82 -10.13 -11.80 2.90
CA PRO A 82 -10.12 -10.44 3.40
C PRO A 82 -9.36 -10.35 4.74
N TYR A 83 -8.53 -9.33 4.85
CA TYR A 83 -7.76 -8.98 6.06
C TYR A 83 -7.90 -7.50 6.34
N ASN A 84 -7.48 -7.04 7.51
CA ASN A 84 -7.52 -5.62 7.86
C ASN A 84 -6.52 -4.75 7.06
N GLY A 85 -5.71 -5.35 6.19
CA GLY A 85 -4.79 -4.67 5.28
C GLY A 85 -3.53 -5.49 4.99
N PRO A 86 -2.61 -4.96 4.15
CA PRO A 86 -1.41 -5.69 3.71
C PRO A 86 -0.50 -6.15 4.85
N ASN A 87 -0.36 -5.36 5.93
CA ASN A 87 0.44 -5.76 7.08
C ASN A 87 -0.08 -7.04 7.76
N ALA A 88 -1.40 -7.32 7.67
CA ALA A 88 -2.00 -8.49 8.28
C ALA A 88 -1.74 -9.78 7.50
N TRP A 89 -1.60 -9.72 6.15
CA TRP A 89 -1.41 -10.91 5.31
C TRP A 89 0.01 -11.07 4.74
N MET A 90 0.88 -10.07 4.89
CA MET A 90 2.21 -10.11 4.28
C MET A 90 3.06 -11.30 4.72
N THR A 91 2.96 -11.71 5.98
CA THR A 91 3.68 -12.90 6.48
C THR A 91 3.19 -14.19 5.82
N LEU A 92 1.89 -14.31 5.54
CA LEU A 92 1.32 -15.47 4.83
C LEU A 92 1.83 -15.53 3.39
N LEU A 93 1.88 -14.38 2.70
CA LEU A 93 2.49 -14.28 1.37
C LEU A 93 3.98 -14.64 1.41
N GLU A 94 4.73 -14.10 2.36
CA GLU A 94 6.16 -14.41 2.55
C GLU A 94 6.40 -15.90 2.73
N ASN A 95 5.52 -16.61 3.43
CA ASN A 95 5.61 -18.04 3.67
C ASN A 95 5.11 -18.89 2.48
N GLY A 96 4.42 -18.30 1.50
CA GLY A 96 3.77 -18.99 0.40
C GLY A 96 2.45 -19.67 0.81
N GLU A 97 1.87 -19.28 1.93
CA GLU A 97 0.55 -19.71 2.42
C GLU A 97 -0.59 -18.91 1.76
N LEU A 98 -0.25 -17.80 1.13
CA LEU A 98 -1.10 -16.96 0.32
C LEU A 98 -0.41 -16.78 -1.04
N GLU A 99 -1.06 -17.18 -2.14
CA GLU A 99 -0.44 -17.15 -3.45
C GLU A 99 -0.34 -15.75 -4.03
N PHE A 100 -1.34 -14.90 -3.77
CA PHE A 100 -1.42 -13.54 -4.31
C PHE A 100 -1.92 -12.54 -3.28
N GLY A 101 -1.62 -11.25 -3.51
CA GLY A 101 -2.16 -10.15 -2.71
C GLY A 101 -2.24 -8.86 -3.51
N ILE A 102 -3.23 -8.00 -3.21
CA ILE A 102 -3.40 -6.70 -3.85
C ILE A 102 -2.82 -5.61 -2.97
N ILE A 103 -1.87 -4.85 -3.49
CA ILE A 103 -1.08 -3.85 -2.74
C ILE A 103 -0.67 -2.69 -3.67
N ASN A 104 -0.37 -1.53 -3.12
CA ASN A 104 0.25 -0.45 -3.88
C ASN A 104 1.79 -0.61 -3.96
N ILE A 105 2.41 0.08 -4.90
CA ILE A 105 3.85 -0.07 -5.18
C ILE A 105 4.75 0.39 -4.01
N LEU A 106 4.33 1.43 -3.27
CA LEU A 106 5.08 1.93 -2.12
C LEU A 106 5.07 0.93 -0.98
N ASP A 107 3.87 0.41 -0.65
CA ASP A 107 3.69 -0.55 0.43
C ASP A 107 4.45 -1.86 0.14
N ALA A 108 4.44 -2.32 -1.13
CA ALA A 108 5.24 -3.46 -1.56
C ALA A 108 6.75 -3.22 -1.35
N LYS A 109 7.26 -2.02 -1.66
CA LYS A 109 8.65 -1.64 -1.40
C LYS A 109 8.97 -1.70 0.09
N MET A 110 8.12 -1.06 0.92
CA MET A 110 8.29 -1.04 2.37
C MET A 110 8.29 -2.47 2.95
N ALA A 111 7.38 -3.32 2.48
CA ALA A 111 7.31 -4.72 2.88
C ALA A 111 8.60 -5.49 2.52
N ALA A 112 9.05 -5.37 1.28
CA ALA A 112 10.24 -6.07 0.81
C ALA A 112 11.51 -5.67 1.57
N THR A 113 11.63 -4.40 1.97
CA THR A 113 12.81 -3.85 2.64
C THR A 113 12.71 -3.80 4.17
N GLY A 114 11.53 -4.08 4.75
CA GLY A 114 11.31 -3.98 6.19
C GLY A 114 11.38 -2.56 6.70
N THR A 115 10.93 -1.59 5.90
CA THR A 115 10.96 -0.15 6.23
C THR A 115 9.54 0.42 6.39
N GLY A 116 9.44 1.66 6.82
CA GLY A 116 8.15 2.34 6.97
C GLY A 116 7.21 1.58 7.91
N ASN A 117 6.14 1.06 7.35
CA ASN A 117 5.08 0.38 8.11
C ASN A 117 5.40 -1.09 8.46
N TYR A 118 6.56 -1.61 8.06
CA TYR A 118 6.96 -3.00 8.28
C TYR A 118 8.17 -3.07 9.21
N LYS A 119 8.06 -3.88 10.28
CA LYS A 119 9.14 -4.09 11.28
C LYS A 119 10.21 -5.09 10.82
N LYS A 120 9.91 -5.89 9.78
CA LYS A 120 10.82 -6.87 9.19
C LYS A 120 10.66 -6.88 7.67
N ALA A 121 11.72 -7.25 6.97
CA ALA A 121 11.69 -7.44 5.53
C ALA A 121 10.93 -8.72 5.14
N HIS A 122 10.26 -8.65 3.98
CA HIS A 122 9.58 -9.76 3.33
C HIS A 122 10.20 -9.97 1.93
N PRO A 123 11.40 -10.57 1.85
CA PRO A 123 12.19 -10.62 0.62
C PRO A 123 11.62 -11.54 -0.45
N SER A 124 10.66 -12.40 -0.12
CA SER A 124 10.01 -13.29 -1.10
C SER A 124 8.97 -12.60 -1.96
N ILE A 125 8.57 -11.35 -1.65
CA ILE A 125 7.55 -10.64 -2.43
C ILE A 125 7.98 -10.43 -3.89
N ARG A 126 7.08 -10.71 -4.83
CA ARG A 126 7.29 -10.55 -6.28
C ARG A 126 6.08 -9.90 -6.92
N VAL A 127 6.29 -9.02 -7.91
CA VAL A 127 5.20 -8.55 -8.75
C VAL A 127 4.72 -9.69 -9.64
N ALA A 128 3.43 -9.97 -9.64
CA ALA A 128 2.80 -10.85 -10.59
C ALA A 128 2.22 -10.03 -11.77
N GLN A 129 1.51 -8.94 -11.46
CA GLN A 129 0.84 -8.13 -12.46
C GLN A 129 0.62 -6.71 -11.96
N GLY A 130 0.84 -5.71 -12.80
CA GLY A 130 0.32 -4.38 -12.58
C GLY A 130 -1.21 -4.39 -12.64
N GLY A 131 -1.84 -3.42 -11.99
CA GLY A 131 -3.28 -3.41 -11.83
C GLY A 131 -3.94 -2.09 -12.22
N VAL A 132 -4.80 -1.62 -11.35
CA VAL A 132 -5.53 -0.36 -11.54
C VAL A 132 -4.58 0.83 -11.48
N PHE A 133 -4.66 1.69 -12.51
CA PHE A 133 -3.95 2.97 -12.51
C PHE A 133 -4.78 4.05 -13.23
N PRO A 134 -4.98 5.22 -12.61
CA PRO A 134 -4.72 5.50 -11.19
C PRO A 134 -5.78 4.85 -10.28
N PHE A 135 -5.34 4.25 -9.17
CA PHE A 135 -6.22 3.96 -8.05
C PHE A 135 -6.30 5.23 -7.21
N THR A 136 -7.51 5.72 -6.95
CA THR A 136 -7.71 7.05 -6.37
C THR A 136 -8.18 6.96 -4.93
N VAL A 137 -7.55 7.76 -4.06
CA VAL A 137 -7.92 7.91 -2.64
C VAL A 137 -7.99 9.40 -2.28
N GLY A 138 -8.85 9.74 -1.34
CA GLY A 138 -9.01 11.12 -0.88
C GLY A 138 -9.41 11.19 0.58
N LEU A 139 -9.28 12.37 1.17
CA LEU A 139 -9.81 12.69 2.49
C LEU A 139 -11.30 12.96 2.37
N VAL A 140 -12.10 12.29 3.19
CA VAL A 140 -13.56 12.38 3.18
C VAL A 140 -14.06 13.03 4.47
N VAL A 141 -15.05 13.90 4.34
CA VAL A 141 -15.74 14.59 5.43
C VAL A 141 -17.25 14.58 5.18
N ARG A 142 -18.08 14.85 6.21
CA ARG A 142 -19.51 15.08 5.99
C ARG A 142 -19.73 16.29 5.08
N ASP A 143 -20.67 16.22 4.16
CA ASP A 143 -20.95 17.30 3.20
C ASP A 143 -21.39 18.59 3.89
N GLU A 144 -22.16 18.49 4.96
CA GLU A 144 -22.62 19.62 5.78
C GLU A 144 -21.53 20.26 6.66
N SER A 145 -20.33 19.64 6.78
CA SER A 145 -19.28 20.12 7.68
C SER A 145 -18.68 21.45 7.22
N ASN A 146 -18.14 22.21 8.17
CA ASN A 146 -17.41 23.44 7.90
C ASN A 146 -15.97 23.22 7.38
N ILE A 147 -15.53 21.96 7.24
CA ILE A 147 -14.21 21.61 6.72
C ILE A 147 -14.28 21.70 5.20
N LYS A 148 -13.85 22.78 4.58
CA LYS A 148 -13.94 23.02 3.13
C LYS A 148 -12.65 22.67 2.39
N GLN A 149 -11.52 22.72 3.05
CA GLN A 149 -10.18 22.46 2.54
C GLN A 149 -9.34 21.70 3.58
N VAL A 150 -8.19 21.18 3.17
CA VAL A 150 -7.34 20.35 4.03
C VAL A 150 -6.82 21.12 5.25
N SER A 151 -6.52 22.41 5.13
CA SER A 151 -6.08 23.25 6.26
C SER A 151 -7.11 23.38 7.39
N ASP A 152 -8.40 23.15 7.10
CA ASP A 152 -9.48 23.21 8.10
C ASP A 152 -9.50 21.97 9.01
N LEU A 153 -8.66 20.97 8.71
CA LEU A 153 -8.49 19.76 9.54
C LEU A 153 -7.74 20.03 10.85
N LYS A 154 -7.05 21.17 11.00
CA LYS A 154 -6.38 21.52 12.25
C LYS A 154 -7.35 21.49 13.43
N GLY A 155 -6.96 20.75 14.49
CA GLY A 155 -7.78 20.55 15.70
C GLY A 155 -9.00 19.66 15.49
N LYS A 156 -9.14 18.97 14.35
CA LYS A 156 -10.27 18.06 14.09
C LYS A 156 -9.89 16.61 14.42
N ARG A 157 -10.92 15.81 14.73
CA ARG A 157 -10.80 14.38 14.97
C ARG A 157 -10.64 13.67 13.63
N MET A 158 -9.57 12.91 13.47
CA MET A 158 -9.28 12.19 12.24
C MET A 158 -9.13 10.70 12.51
N ALA A 159 -9.82 9.86 11.74
CA ALA A 159 -9.55 8.42 11.74
C ALA A 159 -8.11 8.21 11.27
N TRP A 160 -7.25 7.64 12.13
CA TRP A 160 -5.81 7.67 11.89
C TRP A 160 -5.15 6.29 11.75
N ASP A 161 -5.38 5.42 12.72
CA ASP A 161 -4.81 4.07 12.73
C ASP A 161 -5.91 3.05 12.42
N PHE A 162 -5.66 2.18 11.47
CA PHE A 162 -6.60 1.19 10.95
C PHE A 162 -6.08 -0.24 11.11
N GLY A 163 -5.35 -0.51 12.19
CA GLY A 163 -4.80 -1.82 12.46
C GLY A 163 -3.84 -2.29 11.37
N GLY A 164 -4.21 -3.33 10.62
CA GLY A 164 -3.36 -3.91 9.57
C GLY A 164 -3.23 -3.09 8.28
N HIS A 165 -3.80 -1.86 8.20
CA HIS A 165 -3.75 -0.99 7.02
C HIS A 165 -2.92 0.28 7.26
N ALA A 166 -1.70 0.09 7.75
CA ALA A 166 -0.82 1.19 8.18
C ALA A 166 -0.44 2.17 7.04
N ILE A 167 -0.44 1.73 5.79
CA ILE A 167 -0.15 2.59 4.63
C ILE A 167 -1.13 3.77 4.49
N SER A 168 -2.35 3.67 5.04
CA SER A 168 -3.30 4.78 5.06
C SER A 168 -2.75 6.00 5.81
N GLN A 169 -1.97 5.79 6.87
CA GLN A 169 -1.34 6.90 7.60
C GLN A 169 -0.35 7.67 6.71
N THR A 170 0.41 6.96 5.87
CA THR A 170 1.35 7.58 4.93
C THR A 170 0.60 8.47 3.93
N TRP A 171 -0.50 7.95 3.35
CA TRP A 171 -1.31 8.72 2.41
C TRP A 171 -2.04 9.89 3.06
N GLN A 172 -2.58 9.71 4.27
CA GLN A 172 -3.20 10.78 5.04
C GLN A 172 -2.19 11.88 5.35
N SER A 173 -1.01 11.52 5.85
CA SER A 173 0.06 12.47 6.17
C SER A 173 0.48 13.26 4.93
N ALA A 174 0.69 12.60 3.77
CA ALA A 174 1.05 13.28 2.53
C ALA A 174 -0.04 14.25 2.05
N MET A 175 -1.33 13.84 2.10
CA MET A 175 -2.44 14.72 1.72
C MET A 175 -2.60 15.91 2.67
N MET A 176 -2.39 15.69 3.97
CA MET A 176 -2.45 16.76 4.97
C MET A 176 -1.28 17.73 4.79
N GLU A 177 -0.07 17.24 4.54
CA GLU A 177 1.12 18.06 4.31
C GLU A 177 0.95 18.99 3.10
N ILE A 178 0.30 18.52 2.01
CA ILE A 178 -0.08 19.34 0.86
C ILE A 178 -0.96 20.54 1.28
N GLY A 179 -1.81 20.34 2.28
CA GLY A 179 -2.66 21.41 2.85
C GLY A 179 -2.04 22.15 4.03
N GLY A 180 -0.76 21.97 4.33
CA GLY A 180 -0.06 22.63 5.44
C GLY A 180 -0.49 22.14 6.84
N VAL A 181 -0.95 20.90 6.95
CA VAL A 181 -1.40 20.25 8.20
C VAL A 181 -0.47 19.07 8.52
N LYS A 182 -0.02 18.98 9.75
CA LYS A 182 0.78 17.84 10.25
C LYS A 182 -0.12 16.84 10.97
N GLY A 183 0.34 15.60 11.12
CA GLY A 183 -0.35 14.59 11.93
C GLY A 183 -0.52 14.99 13.40
N SER A 184 0.39 15.83 13.94
CA SER A 184 0.29 16.40 15.29
C SER A 184 -0.76 17.51 15.43
N ASP A 185 -1.26 18.06 14.32
CA ASP A 185 -2.23 19.16 14.32
C ASP A 185 -3.68 18.65 14.39
N VAL A 186 -3.90 17.32 14.39
CA VAL A 186 -5.22 16.68 14.46
C VAL A 186 -5.33 15.75 15.67
N GLU A 187 -6.55 15.54 16.15
CA GLU A 187 -6.85 14.51 17.14
C GLU A 187 -6.95 13.15 16.43
N GLN A 188 -5.98 12.27 16.68
CA GLN A 188 -5.87 10.97 16.03
C GLN A 188 -6.74 9.93 16.74
N VAL A 189 -7.73 9.39 16.04
CA VAL A 189 -8.65 8.37 16.56
C VAL A 189 -8.36 7.02 15.89
N ARG A 190 -8.12 5.99 16.72
CA ARG A 190 -7.81 4.63 16.26
C ARG A 190 -9.08 3.84 15.98
N PHE A 191 -9.02 3.01 14.92
CA PHE A 191 -10.05 2.03 14.55
C PHE A 191 -9.41 0.67 14.27
N SER A 192 -10.18 -0.39 14.38
CA SER A 192 -9.68 -1.75 14.14
C SER A 192 -9.43 -2.02 12.65
N ASN A 193 -10.14 -1.31 11.76
CA ASN A 193 -10.00 -1.41 10.31
C ASN A 193 -10.46 -0.12 9.60
N LEU A 194 -10.14 -0.02 8.31
CA LEU A 194 -10.46 1.14 7.48
C LEU A 194 -11.97 1.43 7.40
N ASN A 195 -12.80 0.38 7.27
CA ASN A 195 -14.25 0.54 7.10
C ASN A 195 -14.89 1.21 8.31
N GLU A 196 -14.48 0.83 9.52
CA GLU A 196 -14.96 1.45 10.76
C GLU A 196 -14.60 2.93 10.82
N GLY A 197 -13.35 3.29 10.47
CA GLY A 197 -12.91 4.69 10.45
C GLY A 197 -13.67 5.54 9.42
N VAL A 198 -14.07 4.97 8.28
CA VAL A 198 -14.85 5.67 7.26
C VAL A 198 -16.32 5.84 7.71
N ARG A 199 -16.94 4.78 8.29
CA ARG A 199 -18.30 4.88 8.85
C ARG A 199 -18.38 5.88 10.00
N ALA A 200 -17.35 5.96 10.81
CA ALA A 200 -17.25 6.92 11.92
C ALA A 200 -17.39 8.39 11.49
N VAL A 201 -17.09 8.71 10.22
CA VAL A 201 -17.33 10.05 9.65
C VAL A 201 -18.83 10.34 9.57
N ALA A 202 -19.62 9.42 9.01
CA ALA A 202 -21.09 9.58 8.94
C ALA A 202 -21.73 9.61 10.33
N GLU A 203 -21.24 8.78 11.25
CA GLU A 203 -21.70 8.70 12.63
C GLU A 203 -21.29 9.91 13.49
N GLY A 204 -20.42 10.80 12.99
CA GLY A 204 -19.95 11.97 13.73
C GLY A 204 -18.92 11.68 14.83
N LYS A 205 -18.39 10.46 14.90
CA LYS A 205 -17.35 10.07 15.85
C LYS A 205 -16.00 10.69 15.50
N VAL A 206 -15.73 10.88 14.19
CA VAL A 206 -14.61 11.64 13.66
C VAL A 206 -15.09 12.63 12.62
N ASP A 207 -14.25 13.60 12.29
CA ASP A 207 -14.57 14.66 11.35
C ASP A 207 -14.07 14.35 9.94
N ALA A 208 -13.01 13.54 9.81
CA ALA A 208 -12.44 13.13 8.54
C ALA A 208 -11.86 11.70 8.60
N SER A 209 -11.74 11.08 7.41
CA SER A 209 -11.06 9.81 7.20
C SER A 209 -10.46 9.77 5.78
N ILE A 210 -9.71 8.71 5.47
CA ILE A 210 -9.26 8.40 4.12
C ILE A 210 -10.10 7.26 3.54
N VAL A 211 -10.43 7.37 2.26
CA VAL A 211 -11.11 6.28 1.55
C VAL A 211 -10.83 6.32 0.04
N ALA A 212 -10.89 5.17 -0.62
CA ALA A 212 -10.84 5.08 -2.07
C ALA A 212 -12.15 5.57 -2.70
N LEU A 213 -12.06 6.18 -3.87
CA LEU A 213 -13.22 6.67 -4.62
C LEU A 213 -13.90 5.54 -5.42
N GLY A 214 -15.22 5.61 -5.56
CA GLY A 214 -15.99 4.72 -6.44
C GLY A 214 -16.07 3.26 -5.96
N ILE A 215 -16.13 3.06 -4.64
CA ILE A 215 -16.26 1.75 -3.99
C ILE A 215 -17.54 1.66 -3.16
N GLY A 216 -18.02 0.45 -2.91
CA GLY A 216 -19.28 0.22 -2.20
C GLY A 216 -19.35 0.83 -0.80
N LEU A 217 -18.22 0.90 -0.08
CA LEU A 217 -18.16 1.55 1.23
C LEU A 217 -18.50 3.05 1.15
N VAL A 218 -18.10 3.75 0.09
CA VAL A 218 -18.43 5.18 -0.12
C VAL A 218 -19.94 5.35 -0.34
N GLU A 219 -20.56 4.47 -1.13
CA GLU A 219 -22.00 4.47 -1.35
C GLU A 219 -22.77 4.23 -0.05
N GLU A 220 -22.35 3.23 0.72
CA GLU A 220 -22.93 2.89 2.03
C GLU A 220 -22.87 4.10 2.98
N VAL A 221 -21.68 4.67 3.15
CA VAL A 221 -21.47 5.79 4.09
C VAL A 221 -22.21 7.05 3.64
N ASN A 222 -22.26 7.33 2.34
CA ASN A 222 -23.03 8.46 1.79
C ASN A 222 -24.54 8.29 1.97
N ALA A 223 -25.05 7.06 1.94
CA ALA A 223 -26.46 6.77 2.22
C ALA A 223 -26.81 6.98 3.70
N MET A 224 -25.87 6.71 4.62
CA MET A 224 -26.03 7.01 6.05
C MET A 224 -26.06 8.53 6.30
N LYS A 225 -25.10 9.25 5.73
CA LYS A 225 -24.95 10.69 5.83
C LYS A 225 -24.17 11.20 4.60
N PRO A 226 -24.66 12.19 3.87
CA PRO A 226 -23.96 12.76 2.72
C PRO A 226 -22.52 13.16 3.06
N ILE A 227 -21.59 12.73 2.22
CA ILE A 227 -20.15 12.98 2.37
C ILE A 227 -19.61 13.69 1.12
N ARG A 228 -18.43 14.28 1.25
CA ARG A 228 -17.64 14.79 0.14
C ARG A 228 -16.16 14.59 0.34
N PHE A 229 -15.45 14.47 -0.77
CA PHE A 229 -13.99 14.47 -0.78
C PHE A 229 -13.46 15.90 -0.72
N LEU A 230 -12.39 16.10 0.05
CA LEU A 230 -11.66 17.38 0.06
C LEU A 230 -10.83 17.50 -1.22
N ASN A 231 -10.86 18.69 -1.82
CA ASN A 231 -10.02 19.01 -2.96
C ASN A 231 -8.57 19.21 -2.52
N LEU A 232 -7.63 18.56 -3.22
CA LEU A 232 -6.20 18.80 -3.05
C LEU A 232 -5.71 19.83 -4.10
N PRO A 233 -4.84 20.79 -3.73
CA PRO A 233 -4.26 21.69 -4.70
C PRO A 233 -3.35 20.91 -5.67
N ASN A 234 -3.62 21.05 -6.98
CA ASN A 234 -2.81 20.45 -8.03
C ASN A 234 -1.65 21.38 -8.38
N THR A 235 -0.59 21.36 -7.57
CA THR A 235 0.61 22.16 -7.73
C THR A 235 1.84 21.30 -8.03
N GLU A 236 2.89 21.91 -8.60
CA GLU A 236 4.17 21.24 -8.81
C GLU A 236 4.74 20.71 -7.49
N ALA A 237 4.68 21.50 -6.42
CA ALA A 237 5.15 21.09 -5.09
C ALA A 237 4.40 19.86 -4.56
N ALA A 238 3.05 19.82 -4.70
CA ALA A 238 2.24 18.69 -4.31
C ALA A 238 2.59 17.43 -5.11
N ASN A 239 2.77 17.56 -6.43
CA ASN A 239 3.16 16.45 -7.30
C ASN A 239 4.60 15.96 -7.03
N LYS A 240 5.53 16.89 -6.71
CA LYS A 240 6.89 16.53 -6.30
C LYS A 240 6.90 15.74 -4.98
N LEU A 241 6.10 16.16 -4.00
CA LEU A 241 5.95 15.44 -2.74
C LEU A 241 5.41 14.02 -2.99
N LEU A 242 4.31 13.89 -3.73
CA LEU A 242 3.69 12.59 -4.01
C LEU A 242 4.54 11.71 -4.91
N GLY A 243 5.33 12.29 -5.82
CA GLY A 243 6.26 11.58 -6.71
C GLY A 243 7.28 10.74 -5.94
N GLN A 244 7.69 11.17 -4.73
CA GLN A 244 8.58 10.40 -3.84
C GLN A 244 7.95 9.06 -3.41
N TYR A 245 6.63 8.98 -3.42
CA TYR A 245 5.84 7.81 -3.07
C TYR A 245 5.31 7.06 -4.31
N GLY A 246 5.67 7.49 -5.51
CA GLY A 246 5.15 6.93 -6.77
C GLY A 246 3.68 7.26 -7.02
N ALA A 247 3.21 8.38 -6.49
CA ALA A 247 1.85 8.89 -6.62
C ALA A 247 1.83 10.28 -7.28
N MET A 248 0.65 10.76 -7.62
CA MET A 248 0.41 12.07 -8.23
C MET A 248 -0.94 12.64 -7.84
N ILE A 249 -1.14 13.93 -8.07
CA ILE A 249 -2.49 14.53 -8.04
C ILE A 249 -3.19 14.20 -9.35
N VAL A 250 -4.44 13.74 -9.25
CA VAL A 250 -5.31 13.48 -10.40
C VAL A 250 -6.68 14.12 -10.19
N LYS A 251 -7.31 14.56 -11.28
CA LYS A 251 -8.72 14.96 -11.25
C LYS A 251 -9.58 13.72 -10.97
N ALA A 252 -10.42 13.81 -9.97
CA ALA A 252 -11.34 12.73 -9.64
C ALA A 252 -12.38 12.51 -10.75
N VAL A 253 -12.64 11.25 -11.07
CA VAL A 253 -13.76 10.92 -11.95
C VAL A 253 -15.07 11.10 -11.19
N PRO A 254 -16.12 11.64 -11.81
CA PRO A 254 -17.43 11.81 -11.18
C PRO A 254 -17.92 10.50 -10.54
N THR A 255 -18.18 10.52 -9.26
CA THR A 255 -18.73 9.44 -8.45
C THR A 255 -19.27 10.02 -7.14
N THR A 256 -19.92 9.21 -6.30
CA THR A 256 -20.46 9.63 -5.01
C THR A 256 -19.43 10.37 -4.17
N GLY A 257 -19.81 11.52 -3.60
CA GLY A 257 -18.98 12.38 -2.77
C GLY A 257 -17.98 13.26 -3.55
N VAL A 258 -17.85 13.11 -4.86
CA VAL A 258 -16.99 13.95 -5.70
C VAL A 258 -17.76 15.17 -6.16
N LYS A 259 -17.27 16.36 -5.83
CA LYS A 259 -17.76 17.65 -6.36
C LYS A 259 -16.98 18.00 -7.64
N ALA A 260 -17.47 18.97 -8.42
CA ALA A 260 -16.76 19.47 -9.59
C ALA A 260 -15.34 19.93 -9.21
N GLU A 261 -14.38 19.68 -10.10
CA GLU A 261 -12.97 20.09 -9.95
C GLU A 261 -12.22 19.48 -8.74
N THR A 262 -12.76 18.39 -8.14
CA THR A 262 -12.07 17.69 -7.05
C THR A 262 -10.81 16.98 -7.57
N HIS A 263 -9.67 17.28 -6.98
CA HIS A 263 -8.40 16.58 -7.17
C HIS A 263 -8.07 15.72 -5.95
N VAL A 264 -7.52 14.56 -6.18
CA VAL A 264 -7.21 13.54 -5.17
C VAL A 264 -5.87 12.88 -5.47
N VAL A 265 -5.40 12.02 -4.57
CA VAL A 265 -4.19 11.23 -4.82
C VAL A 265 -4.52 10.03 -5.72
N GLY A 266 -3.70 9.82 -6.74
CA GLY A 266 -3.70 8.65 -7.61
C GLY A 266 -2.38 7.91 -7.56
N TYR A 267 -2.43 6.58 -7.42
CA TYR A 267 -1.25 5.70 -7.44
C TYR A 267 -1.57 4.34 -8.08
N PRO A 268 -0.55 3.57 -8.54
CA PRO A 268 -0.79 2.25 -9.08
C PRO A 268 -1.04 1.22 -7.96
N LEU A 269 -2.08 0.39 -8.14
CA LEU A 269 -2.19 -0.89 -7.47
C LEU A 269 -1.53 -1.97 -8.32
N GLN A 270 -1.07 -3.02 -7.67
CA GLN A 270 -0.49 -4.19 -8.30
C GLN A 270 -0.91 -5.47 -7.59
N LEU A 271 -0.85 -6.57 -8.31
CA LEU A 271 -0.96 -7.91 -7.78
C LEU A 271 0.45 -8.42 -7.50
N VAL A 272 0.70 -8.85 -6.29
CA VAL A 272 1.95 -9.47 -5.88
C VAL A 272 1.76 -10.95 -5.59
N SER A 273 2.85 -11.68 -5.67
CA SER A 273 2.97 -13.10 -5.32
C SER A 273 4.23 -13.31 -4.48
N SER A 274 4.58 -14.55 -4.21
CA SER A 274 5.77 -14.92 -3.45
C SER A 274 6.73 -15.73 -4.32
N ALA A 275 8.04 -15.58 -4.10
CA ALA A 275 9.06 -16.45 -4.66
C ALA A 275 8.87 -17.94 -4.26
N LYS A 276 7.98 -18.23 -3.30
CA LYS A 276 7.59 -19.58 -2.89
C LYS A 276 6.41 -20.16 -3.66
N VAL A 277 5.76 -19.35 -4.51
CA VAL A 277 4.73 -19.84 -5.46
C VAL A 277 5.43 -20.32 -6.74
N SER A 278 4.98 -21.42 -7.33
CA SER A 278 5.65 -21.98 -8.51
C SER A 278 5.53 -21.07 -9.74
N GLU A 279 6.55 -21.13 -10.61
CA GLU A 279 6.56 -20.40 -11.87
C GLU A 279 5.32 -20.72 -12.71
N LYS A 280 4.93 -22.00 -12.77
CA LYS A 280 3.76 -22.43 -13.53
C LYS A 280 2.47 -21.82 -12.99
N THR A 281 2.28 -21.74 -11.67
CA THR A 281 1.09 -21.16 -11.07
C THR A 281 0.97 -19.68 -11.42
N VAL A 282 2.03 -18.90 -11.24
CA VAL A 282 1.99 -17.46 -11.53
C VAL A 282 1.85 -17.20 -13.03
N TYR A 283 2.59 -17.94 -13.88
CA TYR A 283 2.42 -17.86 -15.34
C TYR A 283 0.97 -18.12 -15.75
N THR A 284 0.38 -19.22 -15.26
CA THR A 284 -1.00 -19.59 -15.61
C THR A 284 -1.99 -18.52 -15.19
N MET A 285 -1.86 -17.97 -13.97
CA MET A 285 -2.78 -16.96 -13.47
C MET A 285 -2.62 -15.62 -14.20
N VAL A 286 -1.41 -15.14 -14.40
CA VAL A 286 -1.16 -13.89 -15.13
C VAL A 286 -1.70 -13.98 -16.58
N LYS A 287 -1.46 -15.12 -17.27
CA LYS A 287 -2.01 -15.39 -18.59
C LYS A 287 -3.54 -15.38 -18.56
N THR A 288 -4.14 -16.10 -17.63
CA THR A 288 -5.61 -16.18 -17.51
C THR A 288 -6.25 -14.80 -17.33
N TRP A 289 -5.72 -13.97 -16.43
CA TRP A 289 -6.27 -12.63 -16.19
C TRP A 289 -6.01 -11.66 -17.35
N TRP A 290 -4.87 -11.77 -18.02
CA TRP A 290 -4.56 -10.99 -19.21
C TRP A 290 -5.50 -11.29 -20.38
N GLU A 291 -5.74 -12.56 -20.67
CA GLU A 291 -6.58 -13.01 -21.76
C GLU A 291 -8.08 -12.74 -21.52
N ASN A 292 -8.50 -12.69 -20.25
CA ASN A 292 -9.89 -12.47 -19.86
C ASN A 292 -10.16 -11.07 -19.26
N LEU A 293 -9.37 -10.06 -19.65
CA LEU A 293 -9.50 -8.70 -19.13
C LEU A 293 -10.90 -8.10 -19.38
N ALA A 294 -11.51 -8.36 -20.56
CA ALA A 294 -12.85 -7.90 -20.88
C ALA A 294 -13.90 -8.44 -19.90
N GLU A 295 -13.76 -9.69 -19.48
CA GLU A 295 -14.64 -10.29 -18.48
C GLU A 295 -14.39 -9.67 -17.09
N LEU A 296 -13.14 -9.46 -16.69
CA LEU A 296 -12.81 -8.76 -15.44
C LEU A 296 -13.48 -7.39 -15.38
N GLN A 297 -13.53 -6.66 -16.50
CA GLN A 297 -14.14 -5.32 -16.55
C GLN A 297 -15.65 -5.31 -16.30
N THR A 298 -16.32 -6.47 -16.36
CA THR A 298 -17.74 -6.60 -16.01
C THR A 298 -17.99 -6.73 -14.51
N PHE A 299 -17.00 -7.15 -13.72
CA PHE A 299 -17.17 -7.39 -12.28
C PHE A 299 -17.26 -6.10 -11.44
N HIS A 300 -16.45 -5.09 -11.78
CA HIS A 300 -16.45 -3.85 -11.02
C HIS A 300 -15.88 -2.69 -11.85
N PRO A 301 -16.39 -1.44 -11.69
CA PRO A 301 -15.90 -0.27 -12.44
C PRO A 301 -14.40 -0.01 -12.33
N LEU A 302 -13.75 -0.37 -11.25
CA LEU A 302 -12.29 -0.25 -11.08
C LEU A 302 -11.51 -1.02 -12.15
N PHE A 303 -12.02 -2.16 -12.64
CA PHE A 303 -11.36 -2.92 -13.71
C PHE A 303 -11.31 -2.18 -15.04
N LYS A 304 -12.13 -1.14 -15.27
CA LYS A 304 -12.03 -0.28 -16.46
C LYS A 304 -10.70 0.47 -16.51
N ARG A 305 -10.04 0.65 -15.34
CA ARG A 305 -8.71 1.24 -15.22
C ARG A 305 -7.59 0.19 -15.18
N TRP A 306 -7.92 -1.09 -15.15
CA TRP A 306 -6.96 -2.20 -15.28
C TRP A 306 -6.75 -2.49 -16.75
N LYS A 307 -5.83 -1.76 -17.36
CA LYS A 307 -5.57 -1.84 -18.80
C LYS A 307 -4.34 -2.68 -19.09
N LYS A 308 -4.25 -3.25 -20.29
CA LYS A 308 -3.10 -4.11 -20.69
C LYS A 308 -1.78 -3.39 -20.57
N GLU A 309 -1.71 -2.11 -20.98
CA GLU A 309 -0.50 -1.28 -20.86
C GLU A 309 -0.03 -1.04 -19.42
N HIS A 310 -0.90 -1.25 -18.42
CA HIS A 310 -0.56 -1.13 -17.01
C HIS A 310 -0.20 -2.46 -16.35
N GLN A 311 -0.34 -3.60 -17.04
CA GLN A 311 -0.15 -4.92 -16.41
C GLN A 311 1.33 -5.31 -16.31
N ALA A 312 2.17 -4.87 -17.24
CA ALA A 312 3.62 -4.96 -17.14
C ALA A 312 4.20 -3.58 -16.79
N LEU A 313 4.22 -3.24 -15.50
CA LEU A 313 4.72 -1.95 -15.02
C LEU A 313 6.24 -1.84 -15.21
N THR A 314 6.73 -0.71 -15.69
CA THR A 314 8.16 -0.41 -15.80
C THR A 314 8.75 0.27 -14.56
N ASN A 315 7.90 0.84 -13.69
CA ASN A 315 8.29 1.54 -12.46
C ASN A 315 8.11 0.68 -11.20
N PHE A 316 8.21 -0.64 -11.34
CA PHE A 316 8.08 -1.58 -10.23
C PHE A 316 9.16 -1.36 -9.16
N THR A 317 8.80 -1.65 -7.91
CA THR A 317 9.64 -1.41 -6.72
C THR A 317 10.14 -2.69 -6.07
N VAL A 318 9.63 -3.85 -6.47
CA VAL A 318 10.06 -5.18 -6.07
C VAL A 318 10.17 -6.06 -7.33
N PRO A 319 11.02 -7.10 -7.36
CA PRO A 319 11.24 -7.89 -8.56
C PRO A 319 9.96 -8.54 -9.09
N TYR A 320 9.86 -8.69 -10.39
CA TYR A 320 8.80 -9.52 -10.98
C TYR A 320 9.01 -11.00 -10.72
N HIS A 321 7.91 -11.74 -10.60
CA HIS A 321 7.91 -13.19 -10.53
C HIS A 321 8.34 -13.78 -11.89
N PRO A 322 9.24 -14.79 -11.93
CA PRO A 322 9.69 -15.40 -13.20
C PRO A 322 8.55 -15.88 -14.09
N GLY A 323 7.49 -16.46 -13.54
CA GLY A 323 6.32 -16.87 -14.30
C GLY A 323 5.61 -15.70 -14.99
N ALA A 324 5.56 -14.54 -14.34
CA ALA A 324 5.02 -13.32 -14.96
C ALA A 324 5.95 -12.79 -16.06
N ILE A 325 7.27 -12.76 -15.82
CA ILE A 325 8.26 -12.35 -16.82
C ILE A 325 8.17 -13.23 -18.07
N LYS A 326 8.07 -14.55 -17.89
CA LYS A 326 7.93 -15.52 -18.99
C LYS A 326 6.72 -15.18 -19.85
N PHE A 327 5.55 -14.98 -19.26
CA PHE A 327 4.34 -14.62 -19.98
C PHE A 327 4.46 -13.26 -20.68
N TYR A 328 4.98 -12.23 -20.01
CA TYR A 328 5.11 -10.90 -20.61
C TYR A 328 6.12 -10.86 -21.76
N LYS A 329 7.17 -11.69 -21.75
CA LYS A 329 8.08 -11.88 -22.88
C LYS A 329 7.36 -12.55 -24.06
N GLU A 330 6.56 -13.56 -23.80
CA GLU A 330 5.78 -14.29 -24.81
C GLU A 330 4.80 -13.37 -25.56
N VAL A 331 4.15 -12.44 -24.86
CA VAL A 331 3.19 -11.50 -25.47
C VAL A 331 3.82 -10.16 -25.89
N GLY A 332 5.15 -10.01 -25.81
CA GLY A 332 5.88 -8.79 -26.19
C GLY A 332 5.66 -7.59 -25.26
N ALA A 333 5.11 -7.81 -24.05
CA ALA A 333 4.90 -6.74 -23.07
C ALA A 333 6.14 -6.48 -22.18
N TRP A 334 7.11 -7.38 -22.14
CA TRP A 334 8.39 -7.22 -21.47
C TRP A 334 9.40 -6.53 -22.38
N THR A 335 9.95 -5.40 -21.97
CA THR A 335 10.84 -4.55 -22.78
C THR A 335 12.20 -4.35 -22.11
N ALA A 336 13.17 -3.80 -22.82
CA ALA A 336 14.48 -3.45 -22.28
C ALA A 336 14.41 -2.51 -21.05
N LYS A 337 13.35 -1.69 -20.93
CA LYS A 337 13.12 -0.87 -19.73
C LYS A 337 12.90 -1.72 -18.48
N HIS A 338 12.21 -2.86 -18.61
CA HIS A 338 12.00 -3.80 -17.51
C HIS A 338 13.33 -4.46 -17.08
N ASP A 339 14.17 -4.85 -18.06
CA ASP A 339 15.48 -5.43 -17.77
C ASP A 339 16.39 -4.41 -17.07
N THR A 340 16.42 -3.17 -17.54
CA THR A 340 17.15 -2.07 -16.88
C THR A 340 16.65 -1.87 -15.45
N ARG A 341 15.33 -1.77 -15.27
CA ARG A 341 14.75 -1.59 -13.94
C ARG A 341 15.04 -2.76 -13.01
N THR A 342 15.01 -3.99 -13.52
CA THR A 342 15.38 -5.18 -12.74
C THR A 342 16.83 -5.09 -12.24
N LYS A 343 17.76 -4.68 -13.10
CA LYS A 343 19.16 -4.47 -12.69
C LYS A 343 19.28 -3.40 -11.60
N GLU A 344 18.58 -2.26 -11.74
CA GLU A 344 18.62 -1.16 -10.75
C GLU A 344 18.16 -1.58 -9.36
N ILE A 345 17.13 -2.42 -9.26
CA ILE A 345 16.58 -2.82 -7.95
C ILE A 345 17.24 -4.05 -7.36
N CYS A 346 17.99 -4.81 -8.17
CA CYS A 346 18.66 -6.06 -7.77
C CYS A 346 20.19 -5.92 -7.60
N SER A 347 20.73 -4.73 -7.87
CA SER A 347 22.16 -4.41 -7.71
C SER A 347 22.56 -4.11 -6.26
#